data_d9a5c56adf9eb311d3092641dd5addfe
#
_entry.id   d9a5c56adf9eb311d3092641dd5addfe
#
_cell.length_a   1.000
_cell.length_b   1.000
_cell.length_c   1.000
_cell.angle_alpha   90.00
_cell.angle_beta   90.00
_cell.angle_gamma   90.00
#
_symmetry.space_group_name_H-M   'P 1'
#
loop_
_entity.id
_entity.type
_entity.pdbx_description
1 polymer ?
#
loop_
_entity_poly.entity_id
_entity_poly.type
_entity_poly.pdbx_seq_one_letter_code
_entity_poly.pdbx_strand_id
1 'polypeptide(L)'
;DNNSHAHTFYSYASEQPAVHATEEGYFMANKLPYTYFADQIIDSKELDYAASLKYEWNRRFKTVNSNLKAGVQWKATGNVGEGEYYKDPSLAPNGYRPRPYTTYPYMHNVSLYAEESLSFPVGNTMLRLMAGVRWEHLFIKGTNYKNLNTLSPRFNARWQLNEHIAIRGGWGITEKLPSFYTLYPKQEYRDIQTFGFSYNKIESSYIYYSQPYTLLHNENLRWQRNQNSELGIDVHIARTRISLVGYFNRTKLPYKYTSSYNPFSYDVLQLPEGFTMPTNPQINVDNQTGMVYIRDNASSYWTPMDVKVTDQTFVKSTSPDNGMDVIRRGAEMIVDFPEITPIRTQFRLDASYAYTKYIDNSLSYYYQNGWSHTSLANRSYQYVGIYA
;
A
#
# COMPACT_ATOMS: atom_id res chain seq x y z
N ASP A 1 -12.78 -5.17 14.46
CA ASP A 1 -11.67 -6.09 14.69
C ASP A 1 -11.45 -6.92 13.43
N ASN A 2 -10.22 -6.95 12.95
CA ASN A 2 -9.84 -7.78 11.81
C ASN A 2 -8.66 -8.65 12.25
N ASN A 3 -8.98 -9.87 12.68
CA ASN A 3 -8.00 -10.83 13.15
C ASN A 3 -7.86 -11.93 12.10
N SER A 4 -6.64 -12.16 11.64
CA SER A 4 -6.33 -13.28 10.78
C SER A 4 -5.30 -14.20 11.43
N HIS A 5 -5.47 -15.48 11.20
CA HIS A 5 -4.57 -16.54 11.65
C HIS A 5 -4.19 -17.38 10.45
N ALA A 6 -2.91 -17.44 10.13
CA ALA A 6 -2.37 -18.28 9.09
C ALA A 6 -1.53 -19.40 9.69
N HIS A 7 -1.99 -20.63 9.53
CA HIS A 7 -1.26 -21.85 9.89
C HIS A 7 -0.52 -22.34 8.66
N THR A 8 0.77 -22.08 8.57
CA THR A 8 1.56 -22.33 7.37
C THR A 8 2.51 -23.50 7.57
N PHE A 9 2.50 -24.44 6.64
CA PHE A 9 3.46 -25.54 6.60
C PHE A 9 4.68 -25.11 5.79
N TYR A 10 5.86 -25.21 6.40
CA TYR A 10 7.13 -24.99 5.75
C TYR A 10 7.87 -26.33 5.56
N SER A 11 8.46 -26.52 4.38
CA SER A 11 9.29 -27.68 4.05
C SER A 11 10.49 -27.25 3.23
N TYR A 12 11.67 -27.59 3.71
CA TYR A 12 12.95 -27.21 3.12
C TYR A 12 13.84 -28.44 2.89
N ALA A 13 14.72 -28.37 1.89
CA ALA A 13 15.68 -29.43 1.61
C ALA A 13 16.86 -29.47 2.59
N SER A 14 17.09 -28.39 3.35
CA SER A 14 18.15 -28.26 4.36
C SER A 14 17.69 -27.38 5.50
N GLU A 15 18.38 -27.42 6.64
CA GLU A 15 18.18 -26.44 7.71
C GLU A 15 18.23 -25.01 7.15
N GLN A 16 17.33 -24.17 7.63
CA GLN A 16 17.26 -22.77 7.22
C GLN A 16 17.76 -21.88 8.36
N PRO A 17 18.72 -20.99 8.09
CA PRO A 17 19.11 -19.98 9.06
C PRO A 17 18.00 -18.94 9.18
N ALA A 18 17.71 -18.50 10.40
CA ALA A 18 16.75 -17.42 10.67
C ALA A 18 17.33 -16.42 11.66
N VAL A 19 17.30 -15.15 11.28
CA VAL A 19 17.71 -14.02 12.13
C VAL A 19 16.50 -13.19 12.51
N HIS A 20 16.32 -12.98 13.80
CA HIS A 20 15.21 -12.21 14.37
C HIS A 20 15.68 -11.03 15.24
N ALA A 21 16.96 -10.67 15.15
CA ALA A 21 17.54 -9.58 15.92
C ALA A 21 16.86 -8.25 15.61
N THR A 22 16.54 -7.49 16.63
CA THR A 22 15.90 -6.16 16.52
C THR A 22 16.88 -5.01 16.71
N GLU A 23 18.12 -5.34 17.05
CA GLU A 23 19.22 -4.39 17.29
C GLU A 23 20.30 -4.58 16.23
N GLU A 24 21.17 -3.58 16.08
CA GLU A 24 22.34 -3.67 15.24
C GLU A 24 23.42 -4.54 15.91
N GLY A 25 24.04 -5.44 15.14
CA GLY A 25 25.11 -6.29 15.63
C GLY A 25 25.22 -7.60 14.89
N TYR A 26 26.10 -8.46 15.42
CA TYR A 26 26.38 -9.79 14.88
C TYR A 26 25.69 -10.86 15.70
N PHE A 27 24.95 -11.72 15.02
CA PHE A 27 24.11 -12.73 15.67
C PHE A 27 24.30 -14.09 15.01
N MET A 28 24.33 -15.13 15.83
CA MET A 28 24.18 -16.48 15.32
C MET A 28 22.75 -16.70 14.86
N ALA A 29 22.55 -17.19 13.66
CA ALA A 29 21.25 -17.53 13.15
C ALA A 29 20.62 -18.70 13.94
N ASN A 30 19.34 -18.62 14.20
CA ASN A 30 18.57 -19.76 14.66
C ASN A 30 18.45 -20.78 13.53
N LYS A 31 18.32 -22.04 13.88
CA LYS A 31 18.11 -23.13 12.93
C LYS A 31 16.64 -23.47 12.87
N LEU A 32 16.00 -23.23 11.75
CA LEU A 32 14.63 -23.70 11.52
C LEU A 32 14.62 -25.17 11.15
N PRO A 33 13.67 -25.97 11.67
CA PRO A 33 13.53 -27.39 11.30
C PRO A 33 13.31 -27.57 9.79
N TYR A 34 13.61 -28.77 9.28
CA TYR A 34 13.35 -29.12 7.87
C TYR A 34 11.89 -28.98 7.48
N THR A 35 11.02 -29.40 8.40
CA THR A 35 9.57 -29.30 8.25
C THR A 35 8.97 -28.83 9.55
N TYR A 36 8.12 -27.81 9.49
CA TYR A 36 7.44 -27.28 10.65
C TYR A 36 6.17 -26.54 10.26
N PHE A 37 5.30 -26.36 11.21
CA PHE A 37 4.20 -25.44 11.10
C PHE A 37 4.50 -24.17 11.87
N ALA A 38 4.15 -23.03 11.30
CA ALA A 38 4.23 -21.75 11.98
C ALA A 38 2.89 -21.03 11.93
N ASP A 39 2.50 -20.50 13.06
CA ASP A 39 1.28 -19.74 13.26
C ASP A 39 1.58 -18.26 13.23
N GLN A 40 1.21 -17.60 12.14
CA GLN A 40 1.25 -16.14 12.01
C GLN A 40 -0.10 -15.57 12.44
N ILE A 41 -0.06 -14.60 13.30
CA ILE A 41 -1.23 -13.89 13.80
C ILE A 41 -1.13 -12.43 13.37
N ILE A 42 -2.23 -11.88 12.86
CA ILE A 42 -2.41 -10.45 12.62
C ILE A 42 -3.60 -10.02 13.47
N ASP A 43 -3.32 -9.26 14.52
CA ASP A 43 -4.32 -8.65 15.38
C ASP A 43 -4.43 -7.16 15.05
N SER A 44 -5.53 -6.78 14.42
CA SER A 44 -5.81 -5.41 14.02
C SER A 44 -7.12 -4.95 14.64
N LYS A 45 -7.04 -3.92 15.46
CA LYS A 45 -8.18 -3.29 16.13
C LYS A 45 -8.23 -1.81 15.73
N GLU A 46 -8.85 -1.56 14.57
CA GLU A 46 -9.02 -0.20 14.08
C GLU A 46 -10.11 0.52 14.87
N LEU A 47 -9.79 1.71 15.33
CA LEU A 47 -10.71 2.61 16.01
C LEU A 47 -10.89 3.87 15.19
N ASP A 48 -12.14 4.11 14.78
CA ASP A 48 -12.56 5.30 14.07
C ASP A 48 -13.50 6.12 14.94
N TYR A 49 -13.09 7.34 15.22
CA TYR A 49 -13.93 8.34 15.88
C TYR A 49 -14.31 9.40 14.87
N ALA A 50 -15.58 9.80 14.86
CA ALA A 50 -16.05 10.87 14.01
C ALA A 50 -17.08 11.76 14.72
N ALA A 51 -16.91 13.06 14.57
CA ALA A 51 -17.90 14.05 14.96
C ALA A 51 -18.18 14.97 13.77
N SER A 52 -19.44 15.31 13.53
CA SER A 52 -19.79 16.19 12.44
C SER A 52 -20.94 17.14 12.81
N LEU A 53 -20.83 18.38 12.35
CA LEU A 53 -21.91 19.34 12.37
C LEU A 53 -22.30 19.64 10.93
N LYS A 54 -23.59 19.53 10.62
CA LYS A 54 -24.15 19.77 9.28
C LYS A 54 -25.21 20.83 9.38
N TYR A 55 -25.21 21.74 8.43
CA TYR A 55 -26.20 22.75 8.25
C TYR A 55 -26.82 22.61 6.87
N GLU A 56 -28.12 22.66 6.78
CA GLU A 56 -28.87 22.61 5.54
C GLU A 56 -29.89 23.75 5.51
N TRP A 57 -29.87 24.51 4.42
CA TRP A 57 -30.72 25.63 4.22
C TRP A 57 -31.43 25.58 2.88
N ASN A 58 -32.74 25.33 2.91
CA ASN A 58 -33.59 25.30 1.74
C ASN A 58 -34.25 26.68 1.53
N ARG A 59 -34.09 27.23 0.35
CA ARG A 59 -34.63 28.52 -0.05
C ARG A 59 -35.36 28.41 -1.37
N ARG A 60 -36.41 29.21 -1.53
CA ARG A 60 -37.10 29.32 -2.80
C ARG A 60 -37.17 30.80 -3.20
N PHE A 61 -36.59 31.10 -4.37
CA PHE A 61 -36.59 32.43 -4.97
C PHE A 61 -37.43 32.39 -6.25
N LYS A 62 -38.67 32.83 -6.20
CA LYS A 62 -39.59 32.73 -7.33
C LYS A 62 -39.66 31.29 -7.88
N THR A 63 -38.97 31.06 -8.97
CA THR A 63 -38.91 29.76 -9.67
C THR A 63 -37.68 28.96 -9.39
N VAL A 64 -36.70 29.51 -8.63
CA VAL A 64 -35.44 28.84 -8.31
C VAL A 64 -35.53 28.23 -6.93
N ASN A 65 -35.33 26.93 -6.83
CA ASN A 65 -35.11 26.25 -5.56
C ASN A 65 -33.61 26.12 -5.32
N SER A 66 -33.16 26.55 -4.15
CA SER A 66 -31.78 26.54 -3.70
C SER A 66 -31.68 25.69 -2.44
N ASN A 67 -30.70 24.78 -2.39
CA ASN A 67 -30.41 23.98 -1.21
C ASN A 67 -28.91 24.12 -0.94
N LEU A 68 -28.56 24.87 0.11
CA LEU A 68 -27.19 25.00 0.60
C LEU A 68 -26.96 23.97 1.70
N LYS A 69 -25.92 23.21 1.56
CA LYS A 69 -25.38 22.30 2.59
C LYS A 69 -23.99 22.73 2.96
N ALA A 70 -23.71 22.88 4.22
CA ALA A 70 -22.39 23.17 4.74
C ALA A 70 -22.10 22.33 5.98
N GLY A 71 -20.86 22.08 6.27
CA GLY A 71 -20.53 21.33 7.48
C GLY A 71 -19.06 21.28 7.79
N VAL A 72 -18.81 20.88 9.03
CA VAL A 72 -17.50 20.56 9.55
C VAL A 72 -17.52 19.11 10.04
N GLN A 73 -16.44 18.41 9.81
CA GLN A 73 -16.26 17.04 10.27
C GLN A 73 -14.85 16.89 10.85
N TRP A 74 -14.77 16.26 12.00
CA TRP A 74 -13.53 15.74 12.56
C TRP A 74 -13.58 14.22 12.54
N LYS A 75 -12.48 13.59 12.14
CA LYS A 75 -12.27 12.15 12.18
C LYS A 75 -10.92 11.85 12.79
N ALA A 76 -10.85 10.82 13.64
CA ALA A 76 -9.61 10.27 14.16
C ALA A 76 -9.58 8.77 13.89
N THR A 77 -8.49 8.29 13.33
CA THR A 77 -8.28 6.88 12.99
C THR A 77 -7.00 6.40 13.65
N GLY A 78 -7.03 5.26 14.30
CA GLY A 78 -5.89 4.60 14.91
C GLY A 78 -6.08 3.09 14.97
N ASN A 79 -5.01 2.40 15.37
CA ASN A 79 -5.05 0.96 15.54
C ASN A 79 -4.43 0.59 16.90
N VAL A 80 -5.15 -0.18 17.70
CA VAL A 80 -4.74 -0.62 19.03
C VAL A 80 -4.49 -2.13 19.11
N GLY A 81 -4.42 -2.80 17.98
CA GLY A 81 -4.10 -4.22 17.88
C GLY A 81 -2.62 -4.51 18.20
N GLU A 82 -2.35 -5.74 18.58
CA GLU A 82 -0.98 -6.22 18.82
C GLU A 82 -0.13 -6.27 17.54
N GLY A 83 -0.79 -6.23 16.38
CA GLY A 83 -0.14 -6.20 15.09
C GLY A 83 0.14 -7.57 14.51
N GLU A 84 1.23 -7.68 13.75
CA GLU A 84 1.65 -8.90 13.10
C GLU A 84 2.75 -9.57 13.93
N TYR A 85 2.54 -10.85 14.30
CA TYR A 85 3.51 -11.63 15.06
C TYR A 85 3.34 -13.14 14.82
N TYR A 86 4.37 -13.92 15.16
CA TYR A 86 4.29 -15.39 15.21
C TYR A 86 4.05 -15.85 16.63
N LYS A 87 3.15 -16.84 16.81
CA LYS A 87 2.82 -17.44 18.10
C LYS A 87 4.07 -18.01 18.78
N ASP A 88 4.94 -18.67 17.99
CA ASP A 88 6.29 -19.03 18.38
C ASP A 88 7.29 -18.22 17.53
N PRO A 89 7.93 -17.20 18.09
CA PRO A 89 8.89 -16.36 17.37
C PRO A 89 10.10 -17.13 16.82
N SER A 90 10.47 -18.26 17.45
CA SER A 90 11.60 -19.08 17.00
C SER A 90 11.33 -19.79 15.67
N LEU A 91 10.06 -20.01 15.35
CA LEU A 91 9.60 -20.61 14.09
C LEU A 91 9.23 -19.57 13.01
N ALA A 92 9.44 -18.29 13.30
CA ALA A 92 9.24 -17.27 12.28
C ALA A 92 10.25 -17.42 11.13
N PRO A 93 9.87 -17.18 9.86
CA PRO A 93 10.80 -17.20 8.74
C PRO A 93 11.96 -16.22 8.89
N ASN A 94 13.07 -16.50 8.21
CA ASN A 94 14.24 -15.60 8.22
C ASN A 94 13.85 -14.16 7.86
N GLY A 95 14.42 -13.21 8.59
CA GLY A 95 14.18 -11.78 8.39
C GLY A 95 12.86 -11.26 8.96
N TYR A 96 12.03 -12.13 9.53
CA TYR A 96 10.80 -11.68 10.16
C TYR A 96 11.07 -10.86 11.43
N ARG A 97 10.30 -9.78 11.62
CA ARG A 97 10.28 -8.95 12.84
C ARG A 97 8.84 -8.58 13.17
N PRO A 98 8.43 -8.64 14.44
CA PRO A 98 7.08 -8.24 14.85
C PRO A 98 6.81 -6.77 14.57
N ARG A 99 5.55 -6.44 14.31
CA ARG A 99 5.12 -5.06 14.06
C ARG A 99 3.91 -4.72 14.92
N PRO A 100 4.09 -4.19 16.13
CA PRO A 100 2.98 -3.74 16.95
C PRO A 100 2.32 -2.49 16.36
N TYR A 101 0.99 -2.50 16.21
CA TYR A 101 0.24 -1.36 15.66
C TYR A 101 0.04 -0.25 16.69
N THR A 102 0.15 -0.57 17.97
CA THR A 102 0.06 0.40 19.08
C THR A 102 1.17 1.45 19.08
N THR A 103 2.26 1.24 18.34
CA THR A 103 3.36 2.20 18.22
C THR A 103 3.04 3.40 17.35
N TYR A 104 1.92 3.38 16.61
CA TYR A 104 1.54 4.43 15.70
C TYR A 104 0.53 5.39 16.33
N PRO A 105 0.72 6.72 16.14
CA PRO A 105 -0.20 7.70 16.68
C PRO A 105 -1.52 7.73 15.88
N TYR A 106 -2.59 8.18 16.53
CA TYR A 106 -3.84 8.47 15.82
C TYR A 106 -3.63 9.58 14.78
N MET A 107 -4.20 9.38 13.60
CA MET A 107 -4.32 10.40 12.57
C MET A 107 -5.65 11.15 12.74
N HIS A 108 -5.58 12.46 12.84
CA HIS A 108 -6.75 13.31 12.92
C HIS A 108 -6.94 14.05 11.60
N ASN A 109 -8.17 14.05 11.08
CA ASN A 109 -8.56 14.77 9.88
C ASN A 109 -9.69 15.72 10.21
N VAL A 110 -9.53 17.00 9.87
CA VAL A 110 -10.59 18.02 9.94
C VAL A 110 -10.96 18.39 8.54
N SER A 111 -12.25 18.39 8.24
CA SER A 111 -12.77 18.80 6.94
C SER A 111 -13.88 19.83 7.05
N LEU A 112 -13.85 20.78 6.11
CA LEU A 112 -14.90 21.78 5.89
C LEU A 112 -15.45 21.57 4.49
N TYR A 113 -16.77 21.64 4.35
CA TYR A 113 -17.39 21.54 3.03
C TYR A 113 -18.57 22.48 2.90
N ALA A 114 -18.80 22.91 1.67
CA ALA A 114 -20.00 23.61 1.26
C ALA A 114 -20.45 23.11 -0.12
N GLU A 115 -21.75 22.98 -0.29
CA GLU A 115 -22.38 22.54 -1.54
C GLU A 115 -23.68 23.31 -1.75
N GLU A 116 -23.85 23.87 -2.94
CA GLU A 116 -25.09 24.53 -3.34
C GLU A 116 -25.74 23.76 -4.48
N SER A 117 -27.01 23.43 -4.34
CA SER A 117 -27.83 22.81 -5.37
C SER A 117 -28.94 23.76 -5.80
N LEU A 118 -28.95 24.09 -7.08
CA LEU A 118 -29.95 24.95 -7.71
C LEU A 118 -30.86 24.14 -8.63
N SER A 119 -32.14 24.36 -8.55
CA SER A 119 -33.13 23.77 -9.47
C SER A 119 -34.08 24.84 -9.98
N PHE A 120 -34.12 25.03 -11.30
CA PHE A 120 -34.92 26.08 -11.92
C PHE A 120 -35.40 25.70 -13.31
N PRO A 121 -36.56 26.20 -13.74
CA PRO A 121 -37.09 26.00 -15.08
C PRO A 121 -36.28 26.78 -16.12
N VAL A 122 -36.08 26.19 -17.30
CA VAL A 122 -35.54 26.81 -18.48
C VAL A 122 -36.53 26.56 -19.62
N GLY A 123 -37.40 27.55 -19.87
CA GLY A 123 -38.59 27.33 -20.70
C GLY A 123 -39.51 26.29 -20.07
N ASN A 124 -39.87 25.26 -20.85
CA ASN A 124 -40.68 24.13 -20.40
C ASN A 124 -39.85 22.97 -19.82
N THR A 125 -38.58 23.20 -19.57
CA THR A 125 -37.62 22.17 -19.11
C THR A 125 -37.12 22.48 -17.70
N MET A 126 -36.47 21.53 -17.05
CA MET A 126 -35.92 21.69 -15.70
C MET A 126 -34.41 21.48 -15.70
N LEU A 127 -33.66 22.47 -15.25
CA LEU A 127 -32.23 22.39 -15.04
C LEU A 127 -31.91 22.30 -13.55
N ARG A 128 -31.06 21.34 -13.18
CA ARG A 128 -30.47 21.21 -11.85
C ARG A 128 -28.99 21.35 -11.95
N LEU A 129 -28.40 22.22 -11.14
CA LEU A 129 -26.95 22.41 -11.02
C LEU A 129 -26.54 22.17 -9.57
N MET A 130 -25.38 21.55 -9.38
CA MET A 130 -24.78 21.40 -8.08
C MET A 130 -23.31 21.76 -8.17
N ALA A 131 -22.85 22.63 -7.30
CA ALA A 131 -21.44 22.96 -7.12
C ALA A 131 -21.07 22.81 -5.65
N GLY A 132 -19.95 22.21 -5.38
CA GLY A 132 -19.47 21.99 -4.02
C GLY A 132 -17.95 22.00 -3.94
N VAL A 133 -17.46 22.27 -2.73
CA VAL A 133 -16.04 22.21 -2.41
C VAL A 133 -15.86 21.61 -1.03
N ARG A 134 -14.83 20.80 -0.89
CA ARG A 134 -14.39 20.23 0.38
C ARG A 134 -12.92 20.52 0.57
N TRP A 135 -12.57 21.10 1.70
CA TRP A 135 -11.22 21.26 2.19
C TRP A 135 -10.96 20.29 3.33
N GLU A 136 -9.77 19.71 3.39
CA GLU A 136 -9.39 18.80 4.47
C GLU A 136 -7.99 19.15 4.94
N HIS A 137 -7.78 19.01 6.26
CA HIS A 137 -6.49 19.14 6.90
C HIS A 137 -6.21 17.92 7.76
N LEU A 138 -5.04 17.32 7.55
CA LEU A 138 -4.59 16.13 8.24
C LEU A 138 -3.56 16.50 9.31
N PHE A 139 -3.78 16.07 10.53
CA PHE A 139 -2.83 16.18 11.63
C PHE A 139 -2.14 14.84 11.80
N ILE A 140 -0.84 14.78 11.50
CA ILE A 140 0.01 13.60 11.63
C ILE A 140 1.11 13.90 12.63
N LYS A 141 1.22 13.07 13.65
CA LYS A 141 2.31 13.17 14.63
C LYS A 141 3.47 12.26 14.21
N GLY A 142 4.71 12.62 14.59
CA GLY A 142 5.89 11.77 14.38
C GLY A 142 6.38 11.71 12.93
N THR A 143 5.90 12.60 12.06
CA THR A 143 6.38 12.74 10.69
C THR A 143 6.56 14.21 10.32
N ASN A 144 7.48 14.50 9.41
CA ASN A 144 7.71 15.84 8.86
C ASN A 144 6.94 16.07 7.56
N TYR A 145 5.75 15.50 7.47
CA TYR A 145 4.91 15.59 6.27
C TYR A 145 4.54 17.03 5.95
N LYS A 146 4.78 17.47 4.70
CA LYS A 146 4.57 18.88 4.29
C LYS A 146 3.20 19.13 3.67
N ASN A 147 2.61 18.12 3.04
CA ASN A 147 1.34 18.27 2.32
C ASN A 147 0.17 17.77 3.16
N LEU A 148 -0.32 18.62 4.04
CA LEU A 148 -1.36 18.26 5.00
C LEU A 148 -2.77 18.69 4.55
N ASN A 149 -2.88 19.45 3.45
CA ASN A 149 -4.14 20.03 3.00
C ASN A 149 -4.57 19.47 1.65
N THR A 150 -5.88 19.35 1.48
CA THR A 150 -6.50 19.02 0.19
C THR A 150 -7.65 19.95 -0.14
N LEU A 151 -7.97 20.04 -1.43
CA LEU A 151 -9.13 20.78 -1.93
C LEU A 151 -9.81 19.98 -3.03
N SER A 152 -11.05 19.60 -2.78
CA SER A 152 -11.85 18.71 -3.65
C SER A 152 -13.10 19.42 -4.16
N PRO A 153 -13.01 20.20 -5.25
CA PRO A 153 -14.17 20.79 -5.91
C PRO A 153 -14.93 19.74 -6.72
N ARG A 154 -16.25 19.93 -6.83
CA ARG A 154 -17.15 19.13 -7.65
C ARG A 154 -18.25 19.95 -8.26
N PHE A 155 -18.66 19.56 -9.45
CA PHE A 155 -19.76 20.15 -10.19
C PHE A 155 -20.59 19.07 -10.86
N ASN A 156 -21.92 19.17 -10.79
CA ASN A 156 -22.83 18.30 -11.51
C ASN A 156 -23.96 19.13 -12.11
N ALA A 157 -24.43 18.70 -13.27
CA ALA A 157 -25.57 19.27 -13.96
C ALA A 157 -26.50 18.16 -14.45
N ARG A 158 -27.80 18.39 -14.35
CA ARG A 158 -28.84 17.54 -14.97
C ARG A 158 -29.89 18.43 -15.61
N TRP A 159 -30.05 18.26 -16.91
CA TRP A 159 -31.02 18.97 -17.69
C TRP A 159 -32.10 18.01 -18.18
N GLN A 160 -33.33 18.16 -17.65
CA GLN A 160 -34.48 17.41 -18.10
C GLN A 160 -35.10 18.15 -19.28
N LEU A 161 -34.78 17.70 -20.52
CA LEU A 161 -35.22 18.37 -21.74
C LEU A 161 -36.73 18.23 -21.98
N ASN A 162 -37.26 17.06 -21.67
CA ASN A 162 -38.67 16.74 -21.70
C ASN A 162 -38.96 15.52 -20.82
N GLU A 163 -40.17 14.98 -20.86
CA GLU A 163 -40.55 13.79 -20.07
C GLU A 163 -39.76 12.55 -20.39
N HIS A 164 -39.14 12.50 -21.56
CA HIS A 164 -38.47 11.33 -22.09
C HIS A 164 -36.94 11.43 -22.05
N ILE A 165 -36.37 12.61 -22.09
CA ILE A 165 -34.93 12.80 -22.29
C ILE A 165 -34.34 13.69 -21.18
N ALA A 166 -33.30 13.21 -20.54
CA ALA A 166 -32.45 13.99 -19.66
C ALA A 166 -30.98 13.87 -20.05
N ILE A 167 -30.25 14.96 -19.99
CA ILE A 167 -28.79 15.00 -20.14
C ILE A 167 -28.20 15.27 -18.75
N ARG A 168 -27.13 14.57 -18.41
CA ARG A 168 -26.41 14.78 -17.15
C ARG A 168 -24.91 14.82 -17.40
N GLY A 169 -24.22 15.61 -16.59
CA GLY A 169 -22.77 15.65 -16.62
C GLY A 169 -22.22 15.97 -15.25
N GLY A 170 -21.03 15.51 -15.01
CA GLY A 170 -20.34 15.71 -13.75
C GLY A 170 -18.84 15.89 -13.96
N TRP A 171 -18.26 16.71 -13.10
CA TRP A 171 -16.83 16.86 -12.98
C TRP A 171 -16.47 17.05 -11.51
N GLY A 172 -15.41 16.40 -11.08
CA GLY A 172 -14.95 16.56 -9.71
C GLY A 172 -13.53 16.07 -9.50
N ILE A 173 -12.96 16.56 -8.41
CA ILE A 173 -11.67 16.15 -7.90
C ILE A 173 -11.90 15.49 -6.55
N THR A 174 -11.30 14.31 -6.38
CA THR A 174 -11.26 13.60 -5.10
C THR A 174 -9.81 13.33 -4.76
N GLU A 175 -9.41 13.68 -3.57
CA GLU A 175 -8.05 13.42 -3.10
C GLU A 175 -8.08 12.26 -2.11
N LYS A 176 -7.12 11.33 -2.24
CA LYS A 176 -6.99 10.15 -1.40
C LYS A 176 -5.76 10.28 -0.52
N LEU A 177 -5.98 10.28 0.78
CA LEU A 177 -4.94 10.24 1.78
C LEU A 177 -4.00 9.03 1.58
N PRO A 178 -2.69 9.17 1.79
CA PRO A 178 -1.80 8.02 1.90
C PRO A 178 -2.28 7.05 2.98
N SER A 179 -2.08 5.76 2.74
CA SER A 179 -2.42 4.78 3.76
C SER A 179 -1.53 4.96 4.99
N PHE A 180 -2.03 4.49 6.12
CA PHE A 180 -1.27 4.47 7.38
C PHE A 180 0.10 3.79 7.20
N TYR A 181 0.13 2.70 6.44
CA TYR A 181 1.34 1.97 6.09
C TYR A 181 2.36 2.81 5.29
N THR A 182 1.86 3.69 4.40
CA THR A 182 2.71 4.60 3.60
C THR A 182 3.26 5.75 4.45
N LEU A 183 2.47 6.25 5.40
CA LEU A 183 2.86 7.33 6.31
C LEU A 183 3.85 6.87 7.38
N TYR A 184 3.67 5.63 7.86
CA TYR A 184 4.47 5.01 8.90
C TYR A 184 5.02 3.67 8.39
N PRO A 185 6.02 3.69 7.51
CA PRO A 185 6.60 2.46 6.98
C PRO A 185 7.20 1.62 8.10
N LYS A 186 7.18 0.30 7.93
CA LYS A 186 7.82 -0.66 8.83
C LYS A 186 9.32 -0.42 8.87
N GLN A 187 9.93 -0.55 10.03
CA GLN A 187 11.37 -0.65 10.14
C GLN A 187 11.82 -1.93 9.41
N GLU A 188 12.81 -1.80 8.55
CA GLU A 188 13.40 -2.89 7.79
C GLU A 188 14.75 -3.28 8.40
N TYR A 189 15.22 -4.47 8.07
CA TYR A 189 16.48 -5.01 8.56
C TYR A 189 17.29 -5.56 7.40
N ARG A 190 18.60 -5.33 7.46
CA ARG A 190 19.57 -5.95 6.57
C ARG A 190 20.26 -7.05 7.34
N ASP A 191 20.01 -8.29 6.94
CA ASP A 191 20.65 -9.45 7.53
C ASP A 191 21.68 -9.96 6.51
N ILE A 192 22.96 -9.68 6.75
CA ILE A 192 24.07 -9.99 5.86
C ILE A 192 24.90 -11.09 6.49
N GLN A 193 25.03 -12.22 5.79
CA GLN A 193 25.83 -13.32 6.28
C GLN A 193 27.33 -12.96 6.25
N THR A 194 27.97 -12.96 7.42
CA THR A 194 29.39 -12.64 7.58
C THR A 194 30.26 -13.87 7.84
N PHE A 195 29.65 -14.98 8.25
CA PHE A 195 30.30 -16.26 8.39
C PHE A 195 29.31 -17.39 8.13
N GLY A 196 29.75 -18.44 7.48
CA GLY A 196 28.93 -19.63 7.23
C GLY A 196 29.77 -20.87 7.18
N PHE A 197 29.35 -21.86 7.92
CA PHE A 197 30.04 -23.16 7.97
C PHE A 197 29.00 -24.29 7.96
N SER A 198 29.24 -25.27 7.08
CA SER A 198 28.47 -26.50 7.02
C SER A 198 29.44 -27.67 7.06
N TYR A 199 29.40 -28.48 8.09
CA TYR A 199 30.39 -29.58 8.28
C TYR A 199 29.83 -30.98 8.02
N ASN A 200 28.53 -31.08 7.88
CA ASN A 200 27.84 -32.21 7.28
C ASN A 200 26.60 -31.73 6.55
N LYS A 201 25.88 -32.61 5.83
CA LYS A 201 24.66 -32.22 5.10
C LYS A 201 23.51 -31.76 5.99
N ILE A 202 23.65 -31.91 7.29
CA ILE A 202 22.59 -31.74 8.28
C ILE A 202 22.89 -30.56 9.22
N GLU A 203 24.16 -30.29 9.49
CA GLU A 203 24.54 -29.28 10.48
C GLU A 203 25.34 -28.14 9.85
N SER A 204 24.87 -26.94 10.09
CA SER A 204 25.48 -25.71 9.64
C SER A 204 25.33 -24.64 10.73
N SER A 205 26.26 -23.69 10.73
CA SER A 205 26.18 -22.51 11.57
C SER A 205 26.45 -21.26 10.75
N TYR A 206 25.63 -20.25 10.95
CA TYR A 206 25.71 -19.00 10.22
C TYR A 206 25.71 -17.83 11.16
N ILE A 207 26.58 -16.87 10.91
CA ILE A 207 26.63 -15.59 11.60
C ILE A 207 26.18 -14.51 10.62
N TYR A 208 25.31 -13.66 11.09
CA TYR A 208 24.78 -12.53 10.32
C TYR A 208 25.08 -11.22 11.04
N TYR A 209 25.45 -10.22 10.28
CA TYR A 209 25.36 -8.84 10.67
C TYR A 209 23.95 -8.35 10.41
N SER A 210 23.23 -7.98 11.46
CA SER A 210 21.89 -7.42 11.36
C SER A 210 21.95 -5.92 11.56
N GLN A 211 21.43 -5.16 10.59
CA GLN A 211 21.39 -3.71 10.68
C GLN A 211 19.95 -3.23 10.49
N PRO A 212 19.33 -2.67 11.54
CA PRO A 212 18.06 -1.99 11.38
C PRO A 212 18.21 -0.73 10.54
N TYR A 213 17.30 -0.48 9.62
CA TYR A 213 17.23 0.77 8.89
C TYR A 213 15.80 1.23 8.75
N THR A 214 15.60 2.53 8.77
CA THR A 214 14.28 3.09 8.53
C THR A 214 14.12 3.34 7.05
N LEU A 215 13.00 2.92 6.47
CA LEU A 215 12.64 3.30 5.12
C LEU A 215 12.66 4.82 5.02
N LEU A 216 13.27 5.33 3.95
CA LEU A 216 13.35 6.76 3.72
C LEU A 216 11.93 7.33 3.67
N HIS A 217 11.64 8.20 4.62
CA HIS A 217 10.37 8.91 4.67
C HIS A 217 10.36 10.00 3.60
N ASN A 218 9.36 10.00 2.74
CA ASN A 218 9.20 11.05 1.75
C ASN A 218 8.32 12.18 2.30
N GLU A 219 8.94 13.20 2.88
CA GLU A 219 8.24 14.38 3.41
C GLU A 219 7.45 15.14 2.34
N ASN A 220 7.81 15.00 1.07
CA ASN A 220 7.20 15.67 -0.07
C ASN A 220 6.11 14.84 -0.76
N LEU A 221 5.77 13.67 -0.22
CA LEU A 221 4.70 12.85 -0.77
C LEU A 221 3.42 13.67 -0.87
N ARG A 222 2.79 13.64 -2.03
CA ARG A 222 1.55 14.39 -2.31
C ARG A 222 0.37 13.45 -2.31
N TRP A 223 -0.80 13.97 -2.00
CA TRP A 223 -2.04 13.21 -2.06
C TRP A 223 -2.30 12.74 -3.48
N GLN A 224 -2.74 11.48 -3.58
CA GLN A 224 -3.25 10.95 -4.84
C GLN A 224 -4.51 11.72 -5.20
N ARG A 225 -4.58 12.22 -6.43
CA ARG A 225 -5.69 13.03 -6.92
C ARG A 225 -6.42 12.33 -8.06
N ASN A 226 -7.70 12.09 -7.87
CA ASN A 226 -8.56 11.53 -8.89
C ASN A 226 -9.43 12.65 -9.48
N GLN A 227 -9.29 12.88 -10.76
CA GLN A 227 -10.17 13.76 -11.53
C GLN A 227 -11.15 12.90 -12.30
N ASN A 228 -12.44 13.08 -12.03
CA ASN A 228 -13.52 12.34 -12.66
C ASN A 228 -14.33 13.30 -13.52
N SER A 229 -14.65 12.87 -14.75
CA SER A 229 -15.53 13.58 -15.67
C SER A 229 -16.49 12.59 -16.30
N GLU A 230 -17.76 12.91 -16.34
CA GLU A 230 -18.78 12.09 -16.96
C GLU A 230 -19.79 12.92 -17.76
N LEU A 231 -20.32 12.34 -18.80
CA LEU A 231 -21.45 12.86 -19.57
C LEU A 231 -22.39 11.71 -19.90
N GLY A 232 -23.66 11.88 -19.62
CA GLY A 232 -24.67 10.84 -19.84
C GLY A 232 -25.96 11.38 -20.43
N ILE A 233 -26.68 10.49 -21.06
CA ILE A 233 -28.04 10.70 -21.54
C ILE A 233 -28.95 9.59 -21.01
N ASP A 234 -30.06 9.98 -20.42
CA ASP A 234 -31.13 9.08 -19.99
C ASP A 234 -32.33 9.27 -20.91
N VAL A 235 -32.83 8.18 -21.50
CA VAL A 235 -33.95 8.18 -22.41
C VAL A 235 -35.02 7.22 -21.92
N HIS A 236 -36.27 7.69 -21.88
CA HIS A 236 -37.45 6.90 -21.53
C HIS A 236 -38.37 6.83 -22.73
N ILE A 237 -38.50 5.66 -23.36
CA ILE A 237 -39.39 5.43 -24.50
C ILE A 237 -40.43 4.40 -24.10
N ALA A 238 -41.68 4.80 -24.08
CA ALA A 238 -42.77 3.99 -23.53
C ALA A 238 -42.45 3.51 -22.07
N ARG A 239 -42.17 2.22 -21.91
CA ARG A 239 -41.80 1.64 -20.61
C ARG A 239 -40.34 1.20 -20.54
N THR A 240 -39.56 1.48 -21.60
CA THR A 240 -38.12 1.14 -21.65
C THR A 240 -37.30 2.33 -21.18
N ARG A 241 -36.35 2.07 -20.29
CA ARG A 241 -35.37 3.06 -19.86
C ARG A 241 -34.01 2.72 -20.44
N ILE A 242 -33.36 3.71 -21.04
CA ILE A 242 -32.02 3.60 -21.60
C ILE A 242 -31.15 4.65 -20.91
N SER A 243 -30.02 4.25 -20.36
CA SER A 243 -29.00 5.15 -19.80
C SER A 243 -27.67 4.87 -20.50
N LEU A 244 -27.08 5.90 -21.10
CA LEU A 244 -25.77 5.84 -21.71
C LEU A 244 -24.86 6.87 -21.03
N VAL A 245 -23.67 6.46 -20.59
CA VAL A 245 -22.71 7.32 -19.91
C VAL A 245 -21.35 7.12 -20.52
N GLY A 246 -20.68 8.20 -20.89
CA GLY A 246 -19.25 8.22 -21.18
C GLY A 246 -18.48 8.85 -20.02
N TYR A 247 -17.32 8.30 -19.69
CA TYR A 247 -16.49 8.81 -18.62
C TYR A 247 -15.03 8.94 -19.00
N PHE A 248 -14.36 9.88 -18.34
CA PHE A 248 -12.93 10.10 -18.39
C PHE A 248 -12.41 10.36 -16.99
N ASN A 249 -11.58 9.45 -16.47
CA ASN A 249 -11.00 9.52 -15.15
C ASN A 249 -9.48 9.57 -15.25
N ARG A 250 -8.84 10.48 -14.53
CA ARG A 250 -7.41 10.62 -14.45
C ARG A 250 -6.96 10.58 -13.00
N THR A 251 -6.22 9.55 -12.63
CA THR A 251 -5.53 9.46 -11.35
C THR A 251 -4.16 10.07 -11.50
N LYS A 252 -3.90 11.17 -10.80
CA LYS A 252 -2.60 11.82 -10.70
C LYS A 252 -1.93 11.42 -9.40
N LEU A 253 -0.60 11.30 -9.42
CA LEU A 253 0.20 11.06 -8.23
C LEU A 253 -0.24 9.79 -7.46
N PRO A 254 -0.55 8.65 -8.12
CA PRO A 254 -0.83 7.42 -7.41
C PRO A 254 0.35 7.06 -6.53
N TYR A 255 0.09 6.47 -5.36
CA TYR A 255 1.15 6.03 -4.48
C TYR A 255 1.87 4.83 -5.06
N LYS A 256 3.19 4.86 -4.99
CA LYS A 256 4.08 3.76 -5.35
C LYS A 256 5.25 3.68 -4.38
N TYR A 257 6.01 2.60 -4.47
CA TYR A 257 7.30 2.49 -3.81
C TYR A 257 8.42 2.57 -4.84
N THR A 258 9.40 3.40 -4.57
CA THR A 258 10.61 3.54 -5.39
C THR A 258 11.77 2.86 -4.65
N SER A 259 12.53 2.04 -5.37
CA SER A 259 13.71 1.37 -4.82
C SER A 259 14.97 2.04 -5.34
N SER A 260 15.93 2.21 -4.45
CA SER A 260 17.31 2.59 -4.78
C SER A 260 18.26 1.52 -4.26
N TYR A 261 19.43 1.42 -4.88
CA TYR A 261 20.49 0.51 -4.48
C TYR A 261 21.72 1.31 -4.16
N ASN A 262 22.31 1.05 -2.98
CA ASN A 262 23.55 1.69 -2.55
C ASN A 262 24.61 0.63 -2.34
N PRO A 263 25.87 0.89 -2.73
CA PRO A 263 26.96 -0.03 -2.44
C PRO A 263 27.15 -0.17 -0.93
N PHE A 264 27.39 -1.38 -0.50
CA PHE A 264 27.60 -1.72 0.90
C PHE A 264 28.78 -2.70 0.99
N SER A 265 29.78 -2.34 1.79
CA SER A 265 30.95 -3.18 2.05
C SER A 265 30.86 -3.77 3.45
N TYR A 266 31.19 -5.03 3.59
CA TYR A 266 31.13 -5.77 4.85
C TYR A 266 32.26 -6.80 4.91
N ASP A 267 32.68 -7.17 6.11
CA ASP A 267 33.70 -8.16 6.32
C ASP A 267 33.09 -9.56 6.44
N VAL A 268 33.64 -10.50 5.68
CA VAL A 268 33.34 -11.92 5.76
C VAL A 268 34.51 -12.58 6.46
N LEU A 269 34.22 -13.39 7.47
CA LEU A 269 35.25 -14.17 8.16
C LEU A 269 35.44 -15.50 7.46
N GLN A 270 36.69 -15.88 7.30
CA GLN A 270 37.11 -17.17 6.74
C GLN A 270 37.88 -18.00 7.76
N LEU A 271 37.93 -19.29 7.53
CA LEU A 271 38.73 -20.19 8.33
C LEU A 271 40.21 -19.87 8.08
N PRO A 272 41.06 -19.79 9.13
CA PRO A 272 42.49 -19.64 8.97
C PRO A 272 43.08 -20.80 8.13
N GLU A 273 44.15 -20.51 7.40
CA GLU A 273 44.84 -21.54 6.60
C GLU A 273 45.33 -22.69 7.51
N GLY A 274 45.06 -23.93 7.09
CA GLY A 274 45.42 -25.11 7.88
C GLY A 274 44.51 -25.39 9.08
N PHE A 275 43.46 -24.58 9.33
CA PHE A 275 42.51 -24.85 10.40
C PHE A 275 41.73 -26.13 10.10
N THR A 276 41.78 -27.07 11.03
CA THR A 276 40.97 -28.29 10.95
C THR A 276 39.72 -28.15 11.81
N MET A 277 38.56 -28.28 11.22
CA MET A 277 37.28 -28.18 11.95
C MET A 277 37.16 -29.36 12.92
N PRO A 278 36.83 -29.08 14.20
CA PRO A 278 36.57 -30.13 15.18
C PRO A 278 35.35 -30.99 14.79
N THR A 279 35.31 -32.23 15.31
CA THR A 279 34.20 -33.15 15.04
C THR A 279 32.87 -32.66 15.64
N ASN A 280 32.93 -32.03 16.81
CA ASN A 280 31.77 -31.42 17.49
C ASN A 280 32.03 -29.95 17.76
N PRO A 281 31.99 -29.08 16.76
CA PRO A 281 32.35 -27.69 16.92
C PRO A 281 31.28 -26.95 17.73
N GLN A 282 31.75 -26.16 18.69
CA GLN A 282 30.98 -25.09 19.28
C GLN A 282 31.41 -23.76 18.68
N ILE A 283 30.45 -22.94 18.28
CA ILE A 283 30.67 -21.65 17.65
C ILE A 283 30.08 -20.56 18.53
N ASN A 284 30.83 -19.51 18.72
CA ASN A 284 30.40 -18.32 19.43
C ASN A 284 30.77 -17.08 18.61
N VAL A 285 30.02 -16.00 18.77
CA VAL A 285 30.27 -14.72 18.12
C VAL A 285 30.25 -13.58 19.14
N ASP A 286 31.18 -12.68 19.00
CA ASP A 286 31.14 -11.39 19.67
C ASP A 286 30.13 -10.48 18.91
N ASN A 287 29.05 -10.14 19.56
CA ASN A 287 27.95 -9.40 18.93
C ASN A 287 28.32 -7.97 18.48
N GLN A 288 29.41 -7.40 19.04
CA GLN A 288 29.86 -6.05 18.71
C GLN A 288 30.91 -6.05 17.60
N THR A 289 31.88 -6.94 17.71
CA THR A 289 33.03 -6.98 16.77
C THR A 289 32.83 -7.93 15.60
N GLY A 290 31.88 -8.87 15.70
CA GLY A 290 31.64 -9.92 14.72
C GLY A 290 32.70 -11.01 14.73
N MET A 291 33.64 -11.00 15.70
CA MET A 291 34.66 -12.03 15.81
C MET A 291 34.01 -13.37 16.16
N VAL A 292 34.31 -14.38 15.36
CA VAL A 292 33.82 -15.74 15.55
C VAL A 292 34.90 -16.58 16.22
N TYR A 293 34.49 -17.38 17.18
CA TYR A 293 35.32 -18.29 17.92
C TYR A 293 34.82 -19.72 17.74
N ILE A 294 35.72 -20.66 17.50
CA ILE A 294 35.40 -22.09 17.33
C ILE A 294 36.22 -22.89 18.34
N ARG A 295 35.56 -23.88 18.97
CA ARG A 295 36.27 -24.89 19.80
C ARG A 295 35.70 -26.28 19.58
N ASP A 296 36.45 -27.30 19.90
CA ASP A 296 35.93 -28.65 20.11
C ASP A 296 35.13 -28.70 21.41
N ASN A 297 34.02 -29.43 21.44
CA ASN A 297 33.20 -29.58 22.61
C ASN A 297 33.98 -30.19 23.81
N ALA A 298 34.99 -30.99 23.55
CA ALA A 298 35.87 -31.57 24.55
C ALA A 298 37.04 -30.65 24.99
N SER A 299 37.21 -29.49 24.32
CA SER A 299 38.31 -28.54 24.55
C SER A 299 37.81 -27.31 25.32
N SER A 300 38.63 -26.79 26.22
CA SER A 300 38.40 -25.48 26.83
C SER A 300 38.92 -24.30 26.01
N TYR A 301 39.61 -24.58 24.92
CA TYR A 301 40.30 -23.56 24.10
C TYR A 301 39.42 -23.07 22.94
N TRP A 302 39.23 -21.76 22.84
CA TRP A 302 38.53 -21.08 21.75
C TRP A 302 39.58 -20.56 20.76
N THR A 303 39.42 -20.92 19.48
CA THR A 303 40.24 -20.41 18.39
C THR A 303 39.50 -19.32 17.65
N PRO A 304 40.07 -18.11 17.58
CA PRO A 304 39.41 -17.00 16.84
C PRO A 304 39.53 -17.23 15.33
N MET A 305 38.49 -16.87 14.60
CA MET A 305 38.44 -16.80 13.15
C MET A 305 38.73 -15.36 12.74
N ASP A 306 40.00 -15.02 12.56
CA ASP A 306 40.47 -13.64 12.38
C ASP A 306 40.80 -13.29 10.94
N VAL A 307 40.67 -14.23 10.00
CA VAL A 307 40.87 -13.96 8.59
C VAL A 307 39.65 -13.23 8.03
N LYS A 308 39.81 -11.94 7.77
CA LYS A 308 38.79 -11.08 7.20
C LYS A 308 39.00 -10.84 5.71
N VAL A 309 37.93 -10.97 4.96
CA VAL A 309 37.87 -10.59 3.55
C VAL A 309 36.71 -9.61 3.38
N THR A 310 37.04 -8.42 2.91
CA THR A 310 35.99 -7.42 2.61
C THR A 310 35.26 -7.81 1.34
N ASP A 311 33.97 -8.01 1.44
CA ASP A 311 33.07 -8.25 0.33
C ASP A 311 32.20 -7.03 0.08
N GLN A 312 31.59 -6.96 -1.09
CA GLN A 312 30.74 -5.86 -1.48
C GLN A 312 29.42 -6.37 -2.06
N THR A 313 28.35 -5.71 -1.66
CA THR A 313 27.01 -5.96 -2.21
C THR A 313 26.28 -4.64 -2.44
N PHE A 314 25.10 -4.72 -3.05
CA PHE A 314 24.20 -3.58 -3.13
C PHE A 314 23.01 -3.81 -2.21
N VAL A 315 22.78 -2.87 -1.31
CA VAL A 315 21.62 -2.90 -0.43
C VAL A 315 20.48 -2.09 -1.02
N LYS A 316 19.32 -2.72 -1.07
CA LYS A 316 18.10 -2.11 -1.54
C LYS A 316 17.49 -1.23 -0.43
N SER A 317 17.18 0.01 -0.76
CA SER A 317 16.33 0.89 0.06
C SER A 317 15.06 1.19 -0.70
N THR A 318 13.94 1.18 0.00
CA THR A 318 12.62 1.45 -0.58
C THR A 318 12.00 2.65 0.13
N SER A 319 11.40 3.56 -0.63
CA SER A 319 10.67 4.70 -0.08
C SER A 319 9.32 4.88 -0.78
N PRO A 320 8.29 5.33 -0.07
CA PRO A 320 7.04 5.72 -0.70
C PRO A 320 7.25 6.96 -1.57
N ASP A 321 6.62 6.98 -2.73
CA ASP A 321 6.71 8.04 -3.71
C ASP A 321 5.40 8.20 -4.47
N ASN A 322 5.28 9.24 -5.27
CA ASN A 322 4.18 9.44 -6.20
C ASN A 322 4.53 8.88 -7.57
N GLY A 323 3.68 8.04 -8.08
CA GLY A 323 3.76 7.49 -9.42
C GLY A 323 3.24 8.45 -10.50
N MET A 324 3.29 7.98 -11.73
CA MET A 324 2.75 8.68 -12.88
C MET A 324 1.26 8.40 -13.10
N ASP A 325 0.67 9.17 -13.98
CA ASP A 325 -0.77 9.20 -14.17
C ASP A 325 -1.34 7.86 -14.67
N VAL A 326 -2.52 7.53 -14.17
CA VAL A 326 -3.37 6.46 -14.69
C VAL A 326 -4.60 7.10 -15.33
N ILE A 327 -4.83 6.80 -16.60
CA ILE A 327 -5.97 7.31 -17.37
C ILE A 327 -6.95 6.17 -17.60
N ARG A 328 -8.22 6.40 -17.26
CA ARG A 328 -9.33 5.47 -17.53
C ARG A 328 -10.40 6.22 -18.27
N ARG A 329 -10.89 5.63 -19.36
CA ARG A 329 -12.01 6.16 -20.14
C ARG A 329 -12.88 5.01 -20.61
N GLY A 330 -14.16 5.29 -20.74
CA GLY A 330 -15.08 4.25 -21.19
C GLY A 330 -16.48 4.76 -21.40
N ALA A 331 -17.35 3.83 -21.73
CA ALA A 331 -18.77 4.06 -21.84
C ALA A 331 -19.54 2.90 -21.21
N GLU A 332 -20.68 3.22 -20.63
CA GLU A 332 -21.58 2.26 -19.99
C GLU A 332 -23.00 2.48 -20.54
N MET A 333 -23.69 1.41 -20.82
CA MET A 333 -25.07 1.41 -21.29
C MET A 333 -25.89 0.46 -20.44
N ILE A 334 -27.04 0.97 -19.99
CA ILE A 334 -28.04 0.17 -19.27
C ILE A 334 -29.35 0.32 -20.03
N VAL A 335 -30.00 -0.81 -20.33
CA VAL A 335 -31.33 -0.86 -20.92
C VAL A 335 -32.23 -1.71 -20.04
N ASP A 336 -33.20 -1.07 -19.42
CA ASP A 336 -34.25 -1.74 -18.65
C ASP A 336 -35.50 -1.85 -19.53
N PHE A 337 -35.88 -3.07 -19.89
CA PHE A 337 -37.09 -3.34 -20.66
C PHE A 337 -38.31 -3.47 -19.74
N PRO A 338 -39.51 -3.21 -20.24
CA PRO A 338 -40.71 -3.41 -19.46
C PRO A 338 -40.95 -4.90 -19.17
N GLU A 339 -41.66 -5.18 -18.09
CA GLU A 339 -42.13 -6.53 -17.79
C GLU A 339 -43.06 -7.05 -18.90
N ILE A 340 -42.78 -8.26 -19.39
CA ILE A 340 -43.67 -9.02 -20.26
C ILE A 340 -44.71 -9.69 -19.37
N THR A 341 -45.83 -9.01 -19.19
CA THR A 341 -46.86 -9.36 -18.21
C THR A 341 -47.36 -10.81 -18.27
N PRO A 342 -47.55 -11.45 -19.46
CA PRO A 342 -48.04 -12.83 -19.53
C PRO A 342 -47.11 -13.86 -18.89
N ILE A 343 -45.78 -13.61 -18.96
CA ILE A 343 -44.75 -14.50 -18.42
C ILE A 343 -44.07 -13.93 -17.16
N ARG A 344 -44.48 -12.73 -16.69
CA ARG A 344 -43.93 -12.02 -15.52
C ARG A 344 -42.40 -11.94 -15.54
N THR A 345 -41.83 -11.64 -16.71
CA THR A 345 -40.38 -11.60 -16.93
C THR A 345 -39.96 -10.21 -17.36
N GLN A 346 -38.92 -9.69 -16.73
CA GLN A 346 -38.28 -8.43 -17.10
C GLN A 346 -36.85 -8.72 -17.58
N PHE A 347 -36.44 -8.05 -18.66
CA PHE A 347 -35.07 -8.10 -19.17
C PHE A 347 -34.33 -6.82 -18.82
N ARG A 348 -33.04 -6.98 -18.53
CA ARG A 348 -32.10 -5.88 -18.42
C ARG A 348 -30.83 -6.21 -19.20
N LEU A 349 -30.33 -5.24 -19.96
CA LEU A 349 -29.06 -5.33 -20.67
C LEU A 349 -28.09 -4.32 -20.04
N ASP A 350 -26.97 -4.80 -19.57
CA ASP A 350 -25.86 -3.98 -19.11
C ASP A 350 -24.66 -4.23 -20.02
N ALA A 351 -24.10 -3.16 -20.59
CA ALA A 351 -22.92 -3.23 -21.43
C ALA A 351 -21.92 -2.17 -21.00
N SER A 352 -20.64 -2.52 -20.96
CA SER A 352 -19.58 -1.57 -20.62
C SER A 352 -18.36 -1.75 -21.51
N TYR A 353 -17.70 -0.65 -21.81
CA TYR A 353 -16.40 -0.58 -22.44
C TYR A 353 -15.45 0.23 -21.57
N ALA A 354 -14.31 -0.32 -21.22
CA ALA A 354 -13.31 0.35 -20.41
C ALA A 354 -11.93 0.27 -21.06
N TYR A 355 -11.24 1.39 -21.10
CA TYR A 355 -9.86 1.50 -21.51
C TYR A 355 -9.04 2.09 -20.38
N THR A 356 -7.97 1.42 -19.97
CA THR A 356 -7.05 1.90 -18.94
C THR A 356 -5.64 2.02 -19.51
N LYS A 357 -5.02 3.19 -19.31
CA LYS A 357 -3.63 3.45 -19.65
C LYS A 357 -2.85 3.77 -18.39
N TYR A 358 -1.82 2.98 -18.11
CA TYR A 358 -0.81 3.27 -17.10
C TYR A 358 0.38 3.93 -17.76
N ILE A 359 0.83 5.05 -17.21
CA ILE A 359 2.02 5.76 -17.67
C ILE A 359 3.06 5.60 -16.56
N ASP A 360 4.19 5.00 -16.86
CA ASP A 360 5.31 4.91 -15.93
C ASP A 360 6.62 5.13 -16.71
N ASN A 361 7.25 6.29 -16.46
CA ASN A 361 8.54 6.64 -17.00
C ASN A 361 9.62 6.61 -15.91
N SER A 362 9.36 5.94 -14.78
CA SER A 362 10.32 5.86 -13.69
C SER A 362 11.50 4.98 -14.07
N LEU A 363 12.66 5.34 -13.55
CA LEU A 363 13.85 4.49 -13.61
C LEU A 363 13.61 3.28 -12.72
N SER A 364 13.87 2.10 -13.26
CA SER A 364 13.83 0.83 -12.55
C SER A 364 15.27 0.34 -12.39
N TYR A 365 15.68 0.10 -11.16
CA TYR A 365 16.99 -0.46 -10.84
C TYR A 365 16.81 -1.94 -10.51
N TYR A 366 17.71 -2.77 -11.02
CA TYR A 366 17.81 -4.16 -10.63
C TYR A 366 19.25 -4.56 -10.45
N TYR A 367 19.47 -5.50 -9.55
CA TYR A 367 20.78 -6.06 -9.23
C TYR A 367 20.89 -7.43 -9.89
N GLN A 368 21.98 -7.64 -10.65
CA GLN A 368 22.27 -8.92 -11.26
C GLN A 368 23.78 -9.17 -11.21
N ASN A 369 24.19 -10.32 -10.70
CA ASN A 369 25.60 -10.78 -10.68
C ASN A 369 26.59 -9.75 -10.11
N GLY A 370 26.26 -9.10 -9.00
CA GLY A 370 27.12 -8.11 -8.36
C GLY A 370 27.13 -6.72 -9.01
N TRP A 371 26.39 -6.49 -10.09
CA TRP A 371 26.31 -5.22 -10.80
C TRP A 371 24.92 -4.61 -10.69
N SER A 372 24.87 -3.30 -10.45
CA SER A 372 23.62 -2.55 -10.55
C SER A 372 23.39 -2.11 -12.00
N HIS A 373 22.24 -2.39 -12.55
CA HIS A 373 21.82 -1.90 -13.85
C HIS A 373 20.69 -0.89 -13.70
N THR A 374 20.82 0.22 -14.42
CA THR A 374 19.73 1.20 -14.57
C THR A 374 19.02 0.93 -15.87
N SER A 375 17.76 0.53 -15.82
CA SER A 375 16.91 0.47 -17.00
C SER A 375 15.88 1.60 -16.98
N LEU A 376 15.76 2.31 -18.09
CA LEU A 376 14.65 3.23 -18.29
C LEU A 376 13.42 2.41 -18.61
N ALA A 377 12.56 2.22 -17.63
CA ALA A 377 11.29 1.54 -17.86
C ALA A 377 10.25 2.53 -18.38
N ASN A 378 10.25 2.75 -19.68
CA ASN A 378 9.11 3.39 -20.35
C ASN A 378 8.03 2.34 -20.57
N ARG A 379 7.25 2.04 -19.52
CA ARG A 379 6.18 1.04 -19.59
C ARG A 379 4.84 1.74 -19.64
N SER A 380 4.26 1.85 -20.83
CA SER A 380 2.82 2.11 -20.96
C SER A 380 2.10 0.78 -21.13
N TYR A 381 1.27 0.41 -20.16
CA TYR A 381 0.38 -0.73 -20.28
C TYR A 381 -0.98 -0.25 -20.77
N GLN A 382 -1.52 -0.92 -21.80
CA GLN A 382 -2.88 -0.72 -22.25
C GLN A 382 -3.67 -1.99 -21.93
N TYR A 383 -4.70 -1.84 -21.14
CA TYR A 383 -5.66 -2.90 -20.87
C TYR A 383 -7.01 -2.49 -21.44
N VAL A 384 -7.57 -3.33 -22.29
CA VAL A 384 -8.92 -3.14 -22.85
C VAL A 384 -9.77 -4.32 -22.40
N GLY A 385 -10.76 -4.05 -21.57
CA GLY A 385 -11.79 -5.02 -21.17
C GLY A 385 -13.14 -4.64 -21.80
N ILE A 386 -13.79 -5.59 -22.44
CA ILE A 386 -15.17 -5.47 -22.90
C ILE A 386 -15.97 -6.47 -22.09
N TYR A 387 -16.95 -5.97 -21.36
CA TYR A 387 -17.87 -6.80 -20.57
C TYR A 387 -19.28 -6.62 -21.15
N ALA A 388 -19.92 -7.68 -21.45
CA ALA A 388 -21.32 -7.73 -21.92
C ALA A 388 -22.13 -8.68 -21.03
#